data_7c9232110a5b63cd946a6d164ab50cdc
#
_entry.id   7c9232110a5b63cd946a6d164ab50cdc
#
_cell.length_a   1.000
_cell.length_b   1.000
_cell.length_c   1.000
_cell.angle_alpha   90.00
_cell.angle_beta   90.00
_cell.angle_gamma   90.00
#
_symmetry.space_group_name_H-M   'P 1'
#
loop_
_entity.id
_entity.type
_entity.pdbx_description
1 polymer ?
#
loop_
_entity_poly.entity_id
_entity_poly.type
_entity_poly.pdbx_seq_one_letter_code
_entity_poly.pdbx_strand_id
1 'polypeptide(L)'
;NYEFARTAIDMALGRGGDQAVVKNGEKIQYYGGKSQQLEKTTRVKARVKAHALRELLETKDRLLIMGHKIGDIDSFGSAIGVYRIAAALNKKASIVINDVTSSVRPMKERFDDSSDYPDDLFLTGKEAAELVDANTALVVVDVNRPSYTEEPELLKLVKTIIVIDHHRQSSEIIQNA
;
A
#
# COMPACT_ATOMS: atom_id res chain seq x y z
N ASN A 1 -5.86 -34.44 -10.07
CA ASN A 1 -5.57 -33.61 -8.87
C ASN A 1 -5.45 -32.10 -9.17
N TYR A 2 -4.85 -31.71 -10.31
CA TYR A 2 -4.73 -30.30 -10.69
C TYR A 2 -6.10 -29.61 -10.90
N GLU A 3 -7.01 -30.27 -11.62
CA GLU A 3 -8.36 -29.72 -11.85
C GLU A 3 -9.17 -29.56 -10.57
N PHE A 4 -9.01 -30.48 -9.60
CA PHE A 4 -9.67 -30.34 -8.31
C PHE A 4 -9.12 -29.15 -7.49
N ALA A 5 -7.81 -28.95 -7.53
CA ALA A 5 -7.18 -27.80 -6.87
C ALA A 5 -7.63 -26.48 -7.50
N ARG A 6 -7.65 -26.40 -8.84
CA ARG A 6 -8.14 -25.21 -9.55
C ARG A 6 -9.61 -24.91 -9.23
N THR A 7 -10.47 -25.93 -9.29
CA THR A 7 -11.89 -25.79 -8.92
C THR A 7 -12.03 -25.29 -7.47
N ALA A 8 -11.21 -25.80 -6.54
CA ALA A 8 -11.25 -25.38 -5.15
C ALA A 8 -10.82 -23.91 -4.97
N ILE A 9 -9.81 -23.46 -5.73
CA ILE A 9 -9.37 -22.05 -5.75
C ILE A 9 -10.47 -21.16 -6.32
N ASP A 10 -11.06 -21.52 -7.46
CA ASP A 10 -12.15 -20.75 -8.08
C ASP A 10 -13.37 -20.63 -7.15
N MET A 11 -13.67 -21.70 -6.39
CA MET A 11 -14.72 -21.67 -5.37
C MET A 11 -14.36 -20.76 -4.18
N ALA A 12 -13.11 -20.74 -3.75
CA ALA A 12 -12.65 -19.86 -2.68
C ALA A 12 -12.72 -18.38 -3.12
N LEU A 13 -12.23 -18.09 -4.32
CA LEU A 13 -12.25 -16.73 -4.91
C LEU A 13 -13.67 -16.22 -5.14
N GLY A 14 -14.56 -17.08 -5.68
CA GLY A 14 -15.96 -16.71 -5.90
C GLY A 14 -16.76 -16.40 -4.62
N ARG A 15 -16.20 -16.75 -3.45
CA ARG A 15 -16.77 -16.46 -2.12
C ARG A 15 -16.02 -15.39 -1.35
N GLY A 16 -15.17 -14.61 -2.02
CA GLY A 16 -14.43 -13.49 -1.41
C GLY A 16 -12.98 -13.82 -1.02
N GLY A 17 -12.47 -15.01 -1.33
CA GLY A 17 -11.05 -15.36 -1.20
C GLY A 17 -10.51 -15.63 0.20
N ASP A 18 -11.20 -15.20 1.26
CA ASP A 18 -10.75 -15.35 2.66
C ASP A 18 -11.08 -16.72 3.25
N GLN A 19 -10.82 -17.79 2.49
CA GLN A 19 -11.13 -19.16 2.92
C GLN A 19 -10.28 -20.21 2.22
N ALA A 20 -10.13 -21.36 2.84
CA ALA A 20 -9.58 -22.55 2.20
C ALA A 20 -10.71 -23.49 1.78
N VAL A 21 -10.60 -24.03 0.58
CA VAL A 21 -11.54 -25.04 0.06
C VAL A 21 -10.79 -26.34 -0.20
N VAL A 22 -11.28 -27.42 0.37
CA VAL A 22 -10.75 -28.76 0.17
C VAL A 22 -11.78 -29.58 -0.64
N LYS A 23 -11.38 -30.02 -1.84
CA LYS A 23 -12.18 -30.91 -2.67
C LYS A 23 -11.59 -32.31 -2.70
N ASN A 24 -12.36 -33.28 -2.24
CA ASN A 24 -11.99 -34.68 -2.25
C ASN A 24 -13.13 -35.50 -2.91
N GLY A 25 -12.93 -35.84 -4.19
CA GLY A 25 -13.98 -36.41 -5.03
C GLY A 25 -15.15 -35.41 -5.15
N GLU A 26 -16.35 -35.86 -4.80
CA GLU A 26 -17.54 -35.00 -4.80
C GLU A 26 -17.72 -34.18 -3.53
N LYS A 27 -16.95 -34.51 -2.49
CA LYS A 27 -17.05 -33.82 -1.19
C LYS A 27 -16.24 -32.55 -1.20
N ILE A 28 -16.89 -31.42 -0.89
CA ILE A 28 -16.28 -30.10 -0.78
C ILE A 28 -16.41 -29.63 0.66
N GLN A 29 -15.31 -29.18 1.25
CA GLN A 29 -15.26 -28.62 2.59
C GLN A 29 -14.67 -27.21 2.55
N TYR A 30 -15.29 -26.30 3.30
CA TYR A 30 -14.88 -24.90 3.40
C TYR A 30 -14.35 -24.63 4.79
N TYR A 31 -13.21 -23.91 4.88
CA TYR A 31 -12.55 -23.53 6.11
C TYR A 31 -12.26 -22.03 6.10
N GLY A 32 -12.69 -21.30 7.10
CA GLY A 32 -12.60 -19.84 7.16
C GLY A 32 -13.78 -19.14 6.49
N GLY A 33 -13.63 -17.89 6.10
CA GLY A 33 -14.67 -17.10 5.44
C GLY A 33 -15.75 -16.57 6.40
N LYS A 34 -15.46 -15.47 7.10
CA LYS A 34 -16.40 -14.76 8.00
C LYS A 34 -17.05 -13.53 7.33
N SER A 35 -17.25 -13.49 6.05
CA SER A 35 -17.49 -12.24 5.34
C SER A 35 -18.89 -12.05 4.76
N GLN A 36 -19.98 -12.11 5.55
CA GLN A 36 -21.27 -11.60 5.07
C GLN A 36 -21.85 -10.39 5.82
N GLN A 37 -21.18 -9.90 6.86
CA GLN A 37 -21.66 -8.70 7.60
C GLN A 37 -20.84 -7.42 7.39
N LEU A 38 -19.83 -7.43 6.52
CA LEU A 38 -18.85 -6.35 6.43
C LEU A 38 -19.19 -5.18 5.49
N GLU A 39 -20.04 -5.33 4.50
CA GLU A 39 -20.18 -4.29 3.45
C GLU A 39 -20.78 -2.96 3.90
N LYS A 40 -21.77 -2.94 4.77
CA LYS A 40 -22.41 -1.68 5.21
C LYS A 40 -21.55 -0.88 6.20
N THR A 41 -20.84 -1.56 7.09
CA THR A 41 -19.93 -0.91 8.06
C THR A 41 -18.64 -0.42 7.42
N THR A 42 -18.21 -1.00 6.31
CA THR A 42 -16.96 -0.65 5.62
C THR A 42 -17.01 0.74 4.99
N ARG A 43 -18.11 1.13 4.36
CA ARG A 43 -18.23 2.45 3.71
C ARG A 43 -18.20 3.62 4.69
N VAL A 44 -18.87 3.49 5.83
CA VAL A 44 -18.86 4.54 6.86
C VAL A 44 -17.47 4.62 7.50
N LYS A 45 -16.87 3.48 7.85
CA LYS A 45 -15.51 3.43 8.39
C LYS A 45 -14.48 3.97 7.41
N ALA A 46 -14.60 3.64 6.12
CA ALA A 46 -13.71 4.17 5.08
C ALA A 46 -13.80 5.70 4.99
N ARG A 47 -15.01 6.28 5.02
CA ARG A 47 -15.18 7.74 5.03
C ARG A 47 -14.57 8.40 6.26
N VAL A 48 -14.79 7.84 7.45
CA VAL A 48 -14.21 8.37 8.69
C VAL A 48 -12.68 8.34 8.63
N LYS A 49 -12.10 7.22 8.17
CA LYS A 49 -10.65 7.11 7.98
C LYS A 49 -10.12 8.08 6.92
N ALA A 50 -10.85 8.26 5.82
CA ALA A 50 -10.47 9.22 4.78
C ALA A 50 -10.48 10.66 5.29
N HIS A 51 -11.46 11.05 6.12
CA HIS A 51 -11.46 12.37 6.76
C HIS A 51 -10.29 12.53 7.73
N ALA A 52 -10.04 11.54 8.61
CA ALA A 52 -8.92 11.60 9.52
C ALA A 52 -7.57 11.68 8.78
N LEU A 53 -7.40 10.92 7.69
CA LEU A 53 -6.25 11.00 6.82
C LEU A 53 -6.09 12.41 6.24
N ARG A 54 -7.17 12.97 5.69
CA ARG A 54 -7.16 14.32 5.13
C ARG A 54 -6.74 15.37 6.17
N GLU A 55 -7.38 15.37 7.34
CA GLU A 55 -7.05 16.30 8.43
C GLU A 55 -5.58 16.19 8.82
N LEU A 56 -5.04 14.97 8.94
CA LEU A 56 -3.64 14.75 9.25
C LEU A 56 -2.71 15.28 8.15
N LEU A 57 -3.02 14.99 6.88
CA LEU A 57 -2.23 15.48 5.74
C LEU A 57 -2.27 17.01 5.61
N GLU A 58 -3.38 17.65 5.96
CA GLU A 58 -3.50 19.11 5.93
C GLU A 58 -2.53 19.80 6.91
N THR A 59 -2.12 19.14 8.00
CA THR A 59 -1.14 19.64 8.97
C THR A 59 0.31 19.53 8.51
N LYS A 60 0.57 18.83 7.38
CA LYS A 60 1.90 18.57 6.87
C LYS A 60 2.21 19.35 5.60
N ASP A 61 3.48 19.65 5.39
CA ASP A 61 3.94 20.39 4.20
C ASP A 61 4.44 19.42 3.11
N ARG A 62 4.97 18.26 3.54
CA ARG A 62 5.55 17.26 2.64
C ARG A 62 5.08 15.84 3.00
N LEU A 63 4.83 15.05 1.95
CA LEU A 63 4.59 13.63 2.05
C LEU A 63 5.71 12.85 1.37
N LEU A 64 6.29 11.90 2.08
CA LEU A 64 7.10 10.84 1.49
C LEU A 64 6.22 9.57 1.43
N ILE A 65 6.24 8.89 0.31
CA ILE A 65 5.40 7.72 0.07
C ILE A 65 6.31 6.57 -0.28
N MET A 66 6.19 5.44 0.39
CA MET A 66 6.97 4.24 0.05
C MET A 66 6.12 2.98 0.14
N GLY A 67 6.46 2.01 -0.68
CA GLY A 67 5.90 0.66 -0.62
C GLY A 67 6.88 -0.35 -0.03
N HIS A 68 6.76 -1.59 -0.47
CA HIS A 68 7.70 -2.65 -0.14
C HIS A 68 8.89 -2.68 -1.12
N LYS A 69 10.07 -3.13 -0.64
CA LYS A 69 11.35 -3.10 -1.38
C LYS A 69 11.38 -3.94 -2.67
N ILE A 70 10.50 -4.93 -2.81
CA ILE A 70 10.36 -5.68 -4.06
C ILE A 70 9.09 -5.17 -4.75
N GLY A 71 9.13 -3.90 -5.21
CA GLY A 71 7.97 -3.21 -5.74
C GLY A 71 7.23 -3.99 -6.83
N ASP A 72 5.91 -4.07 -6.70
CA ASP A 72 5.01 -4.60 -7.72
C ASP A 72 4.01 -3.53 -8.17
N ILE A 73 3.09 -3.91 -9.06
CA ILE A 73 2.13 -2.98 -9.65
C ILE A 73 1.12 -2.48 -8.61
N ASP A 74 0.77 -3.28 -7.61
CA ASP A 74 -0.20 -2.90 -6.57
C ASP A 74 0.40 -1.83 -5.65
N SER A 75 1.60 -2.08 -5.17
CA SER A 75 2.38 -1.14 -4.36
C SER A 75 2.64 0.18 -5.11
N PHE A 76 3.09 0.10 -6.38
CA PHE A 76 3.34 1.27 -7.21
C PHE A 76 2.06 2.07 -7.48
N GLY A 77 0.97 1.40 -7.87
CA GLY A 77 -0.33 2.03 -8.13
C GLY A 77 -0.91 2.70 -6.88
N SER A 78 -0.76 2.06 -5.72
CA SER A 78 -1.17 2.62 -4.43
C SER A 78 -0.36 3.87 -4.08
N ALA A 79 0.96 3.86 -4.32
CA ALA A 79 1.82 5.03 -4.12
C ALA A 79 1.43 6.21 -5.01
N ILE A 80 1.18 5.96 -6.30
CA ILE A 80 0.67 6.98 -7.24
C ILE A 80 -0.70 7.53 -6.79
N GLY A 81 -1.59 6.66 -6.29
CA GLY A 81 -2.88 7.07 -5.74
C GLY A 81 -2.73 8.06 -4.58
N VAL A 82 -1.84 7.77 -3.63
CA VAL A 82 -1.55 8.67 -2.50
C VAL A 82 -0.90 9.98 -2.98
N TYR A 83 0.03 9.90 -3.93
CA TYR A 83 0.62 11.09 -4.56
C TYR A 83 -0.47 12.01 -5.16
N ARG A 84 -1.45 11.46 -5.88
CA ARG A 84 -2.57 12.23 -6.45
C ARG A 84 -3.46 12.85 -5.37
N ILE A 85 -3.65 12.19 -4.24
CA ILE A 85 -4.36 12.77 -3.08
C ILE A 85 -3.57 13.97 -2.54
N ALA A 86 -2.26 13.84 -2.37
CA ALA A 86 -1.39 14.92 -1.91
C ALA A 86 -1.43 16.13 -2.87
N ALA A 87 -1.34 15.88 -4.17
CA ALA A 87 -1.42 16.92 -5.20
C ALA A 87 -2.78 17.64 -5.15
N ALA A 88 -3.90 16.91 -4.96
CA ALA A 88 -5.23 17.51 -4.81
C ALA A 88 -5.38 18.37 -3.55
N LEU A 89 -4.56 18.13 -2.53
CA LEU A 89 -4.46 18.93 -1.30
C LEU A 89 -3.39 20.03 -1.39
N ASN A 90 -2.78 20.24 -2.56
CA ASN A 90 -1.67 21.16 -2.79
C ASN A 90 -0.47 20.91 -1.86
N LYS A 91 -0.17 19.65 -1.57
CA LYS A 91 0.97 19.23 -0.76
C LYS A 91 2.10 18.74 -1.65
N LYS A 92 3.35 19.03 -1.25
CA LYS A 92 4.53 18.43 -1.87
C LYS A 92 4.55 16.93 -1.55
N ALA A 93 4.76 16.10 -2.55
CA ALA A 93 4.83 14.66 -2.33
C ALA A 93 5.84 14.02 -3.27
N SER A 94 6.55 13.02 -2.76
CA SER A 94 7.49 12.23 -3.54
C SER A 94 7.36 10.74 -3.18
N ILE A 95 7.60 9.88 -4.15
CA ILE A 95 7.54 8.42 -4.01
C ILE A 95 8.98 7.91 -3.89
N VAL A 96 9.25 7.15 -2.85
CA VAL A 96 10.58 6.59 -2.58
C VAL A 96 10.70 5.24 -3.27
N ILE A 97 11.67 5.12 -4.18
CA ILE A 97 12.01 3.90 -4.92
C ILE A 97 13.51 3.82 -5.07
N ASN A 98 14.14 2.81 -4.49
CA ASN A 98 15.59 2.55 -4.64
C ASN A 98 15.85 1.70 -5.89
N ASP A 99 15.09 0.60 -6.05
CA ASP A 99 15.25 -0.33 -7.16
C ASP A 99 13.93 -0.50 -7.94
N VAL A 100 14.02 -0.35 -9.26
CA VAL A 100 12.87 -0.50 -10.14
C VAL A 100 12.80 -1.92 -10.68
N THR A 101 11.83 -2.70 -10.21
CA THR A 101 11.59 -4.06 -10.71
C THR A 101 11.12 -4.06 -12.16
N SER A 102 11.28 -5.20 -12.85
CA SER A 102 10.83 -5.36 -14.24
C SER A 102 9.33 -5.17 -14.42
N SER A 103 8.52 -5.46 -13.40
CA SER A 103 7.07 -5.27 -13.41
C SER A 103 6.66 -3.81 -13.29
N VAL A 104 7.40 -3.01 -12.54
CA VAL A 104 7.09 -1.58 -12.30
C VAL A 104 7.69 -0.68 -13.39
N ARG A 105 8.84 -1.07 -13.98
CA ARG A 105 9.59 -0.26 -14.94
C ARG A 105 8.74 0.34 -16.07
N PRO A 106 7.91 -0.42 -16.82
CA PRO A 106 7.15 0.14 -17.92
C PRO A 106 6.11 1.19 -17.49
N MET A 107 5.68 1.12 -16.22
CA MET A 107 4.75 2.11 -15.68
C MET A 107 5.48 3.36 -15.21
N LYS A 108 6.61 3.19 -14.51
CA LYS A 108 7.43 4.31 -14.03
C LYS A 108 7.94 5.17 -15.21
N GLU A 109 8.42 4.57 -16.29
CA GLU A 109 8.89 5.27 -17.49
C GLU A 109 7.85 6.23 -18.07
N ARG A 110 6.55 5.90 -17.98
CA ARG A 110 5.47 6.81 -18.41
C ARG A 110 5.37 8.09 -17.58
N PHE A 111 5.78 8.04 -16.32
CA PHE A 111 5.84 9.23 -15.49
C PHE A 111 7.13 10.00 -15.71
N ASP A 112 8.26 9.32 -15.91
CA ASP A 112 9.56 9.93 -16.18
C ASP A 112 9.55 10.70 -17.53
N ASP A 113 8.85 10.17 -18.54
CA ASP A 113 8.74 10.77 -19.86
C ASP A 113 7.70 11.90 -19.95
N SER A 114 6.94 12.15 -18.87
CA SER A 114 5.83 13.10 -18.87
C SER A 114 6.22 14.42 -18.21
N SER A 115 6.05 15.52 -18.92
CA SER A 115 6.21 16.88 -18.40
C SER A 115 5.13 17.31 -17.40
N ASP A 116 4.11 16.46 -17.17
CA ASP A 116 3.00 16.75 -16.24
C ASP A 116 3.37 16.50 -14.77
N TYR A 117 4.52 15.89 -14.54
CA TYR A 117 5.00 15.53 -13.20
C TYR A 117 6.33 16.23 -12.90
N PRO A 118 6.58 16.58 -11.61
CA PRO A 118 7.84 17.20 -11.22
C PRO A 118 9.00 16.20 -11.26
N ASP A 119 10.21 16.69 -11.46
CA ASP A 119 11.44 15.87 -11.51
C ASP A 119 11.69 15.13 -10.18
N ASP A 120 11.18 15.65 -9.06
CA ASP A 120 11.29 15.06 -7.72
C ASP A 120 10.10 14.14 -7.35
N LEU A 121 9.32 13.69 -8.35
CA LEU A 121 8.26 12.70 -8.13
C LEU A 121 8.82 11.41 -7.53
N PHE A 122 9.93 10.90 -8.08
CA PHE A 122 10.60 9.70 -7.59
C PHE A 122 11.95 10.06 -6.97
N LEU A 123 12.18 9.58 -5.74
CA LEU A 123 13.41 9.80 -4.98
C LEU A 123 13.97 8.47 -4.53
N THR A 124 15.27 8.41 -4.38
CA THR A 124 15.91 7.35 -3.60
C THR A 124 15.67 7.54 -2.11
N GLY A 125 15.82 6.48 -1.31
CA GLY A 125 15.71 6.58 0.16
C GLY A 125 16.67 7.60 0.76
N LYS A 126 17.88 7.73 0.19
CA LYS A 126 18.87 8.72 0.63
C LYS A 126 18.41 10.15 0.37
N GLU A 127 17.95 10.45 -0.83
CA GLU A 127 17.42 11.77 -1.19
C GLU A 127 16.19 12.11 -0.35
N ALA A 128 15.30 11.14 -0.13
CA ALA A 128 14.13 11.31 0.72
C ALA A 128 14.51 11.62 2.17
N ALA A 129 15.53 10.96 2.72
CA ALA A 129 16.00 11.19 4.08
C ALA A 129 16.54 12.63 4.28
N GLU A 130 17.17 13.20 3.26
CA GLU A 130 17.66 14.60 3.30
C GLU A 130 16.52 15.64 3.34
N LEU A 131 15.32 15.25 2.90
CA LEU A 131 14.14 16.12 2.86
C LEU A 131 13.25 16.01 4.10
N VAL A 132 13.57 15.12 5.03
CA VAL A 132 12.77 14.91 6.25
C VAL A 132 12.91 16.10 7.19
N ASP A 133 11.77 16.64 7.61
CA ASP A 133 11.67 17.69 8.63
C ASP A 133 10.50 17.41 9.60
N ALA A 134 10.22 18.35 10.51
CA ALA A 134 9.14 18.22 11.49
C ALA A 134 7.73 18.20 10.85
N ASN A 135 7.59 18.76 9.65
CA ASN A 135 6.34 18.85 8.90
C ASN A 135 6.21 17.76 7.81
N THR A 136 7.11 16.78 7.81
CA THR A 136 7.07 15.64 6.90
C THR A 136 6.19 14.53 7.47
N ALA A 137 5.33 13.95 6.63
CA ALA A 137 4.64 12.69 6.90
C ALA A 137 5.17 11.58 5.98
N LEU A 138 5.23 10.36 6.48
CA LEU A 138 5.56 9.16 5.73
C LEU A 138 4.30 8.32 5.55
N VAL A 139 3.92 8.06 4.31
CA VAL A 139 2.82 7.15 3.97
C VAL A 139 3.40 5.85 3.43
N VAL A 140 3.17 4.78 4.15
CA VAL A 140 3.59 3.42 3.76
C VAL A 140 2.40 2.73 3.13
N VAL A 141 2.57 2.23 1.92
CA VAL A 141 1.50 1.56 1.16
C VAL A 141 1.85 0.11 0.91
N ASP A 142 0.85 -0.76 0.96
CA ASP A 142 0.91 -2.16 0.57
C ASP A 142 1.95 -2.99 1.34
N VAL A 143 2.29 -2.57 2.54
CA VAL A 143 3.18 -3.30 3.46
C VAL A 143 2.98 -2.81 4.89
N ASN A 144 3.01 -3.73 5.87
CA ASN A 144 2.92 -3.40 7.29
C ASN A 144 4.16 -3.83 8.10
N ARG A 145 5.16 -4.46 7.45
CA ARG A 145 6.38 -4.93 8.10
C ARG A 145 7.53 -3.96 7.86
N PRO A 146 8.16 -3.41 8.91
CA PRO A 146 9.29 -2.49 8.78
C PRO A 146 10.43 -3.01 7.91
N SER A 147 10.83 -4.28 8.12
CA SER A 147 11.94 -4.89 7.39
C SER A 147 11.69 -5.11 5.89
N TYR A 148 10.44 -5.01 5.45
CA TYR A 148 10.04 -5.18 4.04
C TYR A 148 9.76 -3.86 3.33
N THR A 149 9.75 -2.73 4.04
CA THR A 149 9.56 -1.41 3.40
C THR A 149 10.73 -1.06 2.50
N GLU A 150 10.50 -0.19 1.52
CA GLU A 150 11.51 0.26 0.55
C GLU A 150 12.74 0.88 1.23
N GLU A 151 12.51 1.74 2.26
CA GLU A 151 13.56 2.38 3.03
C GLU A 151 13.22 2.36 4.54
N PRO A 152 13.64 1.33 5.28
CA PRO A 152 13.32 1.20 6.71
C PRO A 152 13.86 2.34 7.60
N GLU A 153 14.92 3.02 7.18
CA GLU A 153 15.49 4.12 7.96
C GLU A 153 14.54 5.32 8.04
N LEU A 154 13.70 5.56 7.03
CA LEU A 154 12.69 6.62 7.05
C LEU A 154 11.67 6.44 8.18
N LEU A 155 11.39 5.19 8.59
CA LEU A 155 10.50 4.91 9.73
C LEU A 155 11.05 5.43 11.06
N LYS A 156 12.38 5.62 11.16
CA LYS A 156 13.05 6.16 12.36
C LYS A 156 13.15 7.68 12.32
N LEU A 157 13.23 8.26 11.13
CA LEU A 157 13.44 9.69 10.93
C LEU A 157 12.12 10.47 10.98
N VAL A 158 11.04 9.92 10.43
CA VAL A 158 9.75 10.62 10.33
C VAL A 158 8.88 10.32 11.54
N LYS A 159 8.34 11.38 12.17
CA LYS A 159 7.50 11.23 13.37
C LYS A 159 6.05 10.86 13.07
N THR A 160 5.54 11.26 11.91
CA THR A 160 4.16 11.01 11.50
C THR A 160 4.16 9.94 10.43
N ILE A 161 3.72 8.75 10.78
CA ILE A 161 3.67 7.59 9.90
C ILE A 161 2.21 7.18 9.70
N ILE A 162 1.86 6.88 8.46
CA ILE A 162 0.54 6.41 8.05
C ILE A 162 0.76 5.12 7.28
N VAL A 163 0.02 4.07 7.62
CA VAL A 163 0.07 2.78 6.91
C VAL A 163 -1.27 2.52 6.24
N ILE A 164 -1.21 2.28 4.93
CA ILE A 164 -2.36 1.88 4.11
C ILE A 164 -2.04 0.51 3.52
N ASP A 165 -2.56 -0.52 4.15
CA ASP A 165 -2.22 -1.90 3.84
C ASP A 165 -3.44 -2.81 3.98
N HIS A 166 -3.51 -3.85 3.14
CA HIS A 166 -4.58 -4.85 3.16
C HIS A 166 -4.08 -6.26 3.55
N HIS A 167 -2.77 -6.42 3.75
CA HIS A 167 -2.18 -7.69 4.15
C HIS A 167 -2.51 -8.04 5.59
N ARG A 168 -2.42 -9.31 5.92
CA ARG A 168 -2.55 -9.78 7.31
C ARG A 168 -1.42 -9.22 8.16
N GLN A 169 -1.76 -8.74 9.34
CA GLN A 169 -0.76 -8.33 10.32
C GLN A 169 0.12 -9.50 10.72
N SER A 170 1.42 -9.26 10.76
CA SER A 170 2.43 -10.19 11.27
C SER A 170 2.80 -9.86 12.71
N SER A 171 3.70 -10.63 13.30
CA SER A 171 4.30 -10.31 14.60
C SER A 171 5.18 -9.05 14.56
N GLU A 172 5.69 -8.70 13.38
CA GLU A 172 6.46 -7.49 13.11
C GLU A 172 5.55 -6.48 12.41
N ILE A 173 5.21 -5.39 13.07
CA ILE A 173 4.37 -4.30 12.53
C ILE A 173 5.05 -2.96 12.71
N ILE A 174 4.77 -2.02 11.80
CA ILE A 174 5.21 -0.62 11.93
C ILE A 174 4.54 -0.03 13.17
N GLN A 175 5.35 0.46 14.11
CA GLN A 175 4.89 1.02 15.37
C GLN A 175 4.63 2.52 15.24
N ASN A 176 3.71 3.04 16.05
CA ASN A 176 3.33 4.46 16.07
C ASN A 176 2.76 5.01 14.75
N ALA A 177 2.13 4.13 13.94
CA ALA A 177 1.45 4.49 12.71
C ALA A 177 -0.05 4.74 12.95
#